data_e10f0d4eef803a32cb2f38748a060663
#
_entry.id   e10f0d4eef803a32cb2f38748a060663
#
_cell.length_a   1.000
_cell.length_b   1.000
_cell.length_c   1.000
_cell.angle_alpha   90.00
_cell.angle_beta   90.00
_cell.angle_gamma   90.00
#
_symmetry.space_group_name_H-M   'P 1'
#
loop_
_entity.id
_entity.type
_entity.pdbx_description
1 polymer ?
#
loop_
_entity_poly.entity_id
_entity_poly.type
_entity_poly.pdbx_seq_one_letter_code
_entity_poly.pdbx_strand_id
1 'polypeptide(L)'
;MDEARRDDLVQLCQGLVRYPSPSGEEGEIAAFLRSVMVSLGYDSVQVDGYGSLIGTVDFGSPGPTLLLEAQMDHAESGDPGEWRHYPFGGRVESGRIYGRGATDQKGILAAMVLALAWLKQDRRESLCGRAVMAAMVHQESFERAASKLVADRVSPDGVVSGEPSDLTVERGQRGRASIAVDTFGRMEHSSMGDNSSADMMVRLVSRLKEDYVPKVDPFFGEATLTLTSLHSYPVDVRTTMPVRCRATFDRRILPGETAESVMRDIKASISSAVRDIPGLEARAFLDGGDGHCYTGAMISSEGFAPAWEIEEEHPFVGLVLEGVAEAGLEPILSNRSGFGTNGCIYGGEMSVPTVVFGPSRRELAHVVDEYIEVDQLALGCKCYGSIAEKFLARKEEIPGGEGSKA
;
A
#
# COMPACT_ATOMS: atom_id res chain seq x y z
N MET A 1 -25.03 3.42 12.45
CA MET A 1 -25.06 4.43 11.36
C MET A 1 -26.51 4.56 10.94
N ASP A 2 -27.05 5.78 10.96
CA ASP A 2 -28.39 6.05 10.44
C ASP A 2 -28.41 6.07 8.90
N GLU A 3 -29.61 6.19 8.32
CA GLU A 3 -29.80 6.12 6.86
C GLU A 3 -29.13 7.31 6.13
N ALA A 4 -29.20 8.52 6.72
CA ALA A 4 -28.60 9.70 6.13
C ALA A 4 -27.07 9.60 6.00
N ARG A 5 -26.40 9.17 7.08
CA ARG A 5 -24.94 8.95 7.04
C ARG A 5 -24.54 7.80 6.11
N ARG A 6 -25.40 6.79 5.98
CA ARG A 6 -25.19 5.72 5.02
C ARG A 6 -25.27 6.22 3.58
N ASP A 7 -26.25 7.08 3.29
CA ASP A 7 -26.41 7.69 1.95
C ASP A 7 -25.23 8.61 1.63
N ASP A 8 -24.78 9.43 2.59
CA ASP A 8 -23.58 10.28 2.41
C ASP A 8 -22.35 9.45 2.07
N LEU A 9 -22.17 8.31 2.75
CA LEU A 9 -21.04 7.40 2.52
C LEU A 9 -21.09 6.78 1.11
N VAL A 10 -22.28 6.32 0.69
CA VAL A 10 -22.48 5.76 -0.65
C VAL A 10 -22.22 6.84 -1.71
N GLN A 11 -22.76 8.06 -1.51
CA GLN A 11 -22.56 9.18 -2.44
C GLN A 11 -21.10 9.59 -2.56
N LEU A 12 -20.36 9.67 -1.45
CA LEU A 12 -18.94 9.99 -1.50
C LEU A 12 -18.15 8.89 -2.22
N CYS A 13 -18.38 7.62 -1.91
CA CYS A 13 -17.74 6.50 -2.61
C CYS A 13 -18.01 6.54 -4.12
N GLN A 14 -19.29 6.73 -4.53
CA GLN A 14 -19.66 6.91 -5.94
C GLN A 14 -18.95 8.11 -6.58
N GLY A 15 -18.88 9.22 -5.84
CA GLY A 15 -18.19 10.43 -6.28
C GLY A 15 -16.73 10.18 -6.59
N LEU A 16 -16.02 9.50 -5.69
CA LEU A 16 -14.60 9.15 -5.87
C LEU A 16 -14.38 8.18 -7.04
N VAL A 17 -15.23 7.16 -7.16
CA VAL A 17 -15.14 6.18 -8.27
C VAL A 17 -15.28 6.85 -9.64
N ARG A 18 -16.07 7.91 -9.74
CA ARG A 18 -16.30 8.63 -11.02
C ARG A 18 -15.11 9.41 -11.53
N TYR A 19 -14.06 9.59 -10.74
CA TYR A 19 -12.81 10.21 -11.19
C TYR A 19 -11.80 9.13 -11.58
N PRO A 20 -11.53 8.92 -12.89
CA PRO A 20 -10.36 8.16 -13.30
C PRO A 20 -9.10 8.83 -12.73
N SER A 21 -8.26 8.06 -12.08
CA SER A 21 -7.06 8.57 -11.41
C SER A 21 -5.93 7.53 -11.47
N PRO A 22 -5.43 7.19 -12.66
CA PRO A 22 -4.23 6.37 -12.73
C PRO A 22 -3.06 7.10 -12.05
N SER A 23 -2.06 6.35 -11.60
CA SER A 23 -0.90 6.93 -10.90
C SER A 23 -0.27 8.07 -11.71
N GLY A 24 -0.11 9.24 -11.10
CA GLY A 24 0.38 10.48 -11.71
C GLY A 24 -0.69 11.38 -12.30
N GLU A 25 -1.96 10.96 -12.34
CA GLU A 25 -3.10 11.70 -12.86
C GLU A 25 -4.19 11.97 -11.81
N GLU A 26 -3.84 11.94 -10.52
CA GLU A 26 -4.77 12.05 -9.39
C GLU A 26 -5.31 13.47 -9.16
N GLY A 27 -4.93 14.45 -9.99
CA GLY A 27 -5.26 15.87 -9.77
C GLY A 27 -6.75 16.19 -9.61
N GLU A 28 -7.63 15.58 -10.43
CA GLU A 28 -9.07 15.84 -10.36
C GLU A 28 -9.71 15.22 -9.11
N ILE A 29 -9.38 13.99 -8.77
CA ILE A 29 -9.88 13.35 -7.55
C ILE A 29 -9.36 14.06 -6.31
N ALA A 30 -8.10 14.54 -6.31
CA ALA A 30 -7.53 15.32 -5.22
C ALA A 30 -8.28 16.64 -5.02
N ALA A 31 -8.58 17.36 -6.10
CA ALA A 31 -9.36 18.59 -6.04
C ALA A 31 -10.78 18.37 -5.51
N PHE A 32 -11.45 17.32 -5.98
CA PHE A 32 -12.77 16.91 -5.48
C PHE A 32 -12.72 16.58 -4.00
N LEU A 33 -11.84 15.67 -3.59
CA LEU A 33 -11.73 15.21 -2.21
C LEU A 33 -11.35 16.36 -1.25
N ARG A 34 -10.44 17.26 -1.69
CA ARG A 34 -10.11 18.47 -0.93
C ARG A 34 -11.35 19.31 -0.65
N SER A 35 -12.23 19.53 -1.66
CA SER A 35 -13.46 20.29 -1.49
C SER A 35 -14.43 19.62 -0.51
N VAL A 36 -14.52 18.29 -0.55
CA VAL A 36 -15.33 17.49 0.37
C VAL A 36 -14.79 17.61 1.80
N MET A 37 -13.50 17.41 2.04
CA MET A 37 -12.92 17.54 3.40
C MET A 37 -13.13 18.94 3.98
N VAL A 38 -12.98 20.00 3.17
CA VAL A 38 -13.25 21.38 3.61
C VAL A 38 -14.72 21.54 3.98
N SER A 39 -15.66 21.04 3.17
CA SER A 39 -17.10 21.13 3.45
C SER A 39 -17.54 20.34 4.68
N LEU A 40 -16.85 19.24 4.96
CA LEU A 40 -17.05 18.41 6.17
C LEU A 40 -16.43 19.03 7.43
N GLY A 41 -15.72 20.17 7.32
CA GLY A 41 -15.18 20.92 8.44
C GLY A 41 -13.87 20.38 8.99
N TYR A 42 -13.04 19.76 8.20
CA TYR A 42 -11.64 19.49 8.57
C TYR A 42 -10.93 20.79 8.96
N ASP A 43 -10.12 20.78 10.02
CA ASP A 43 -9.45 22.01 10.52
C ASP A 43 -8.36 22.49 9.58
N SER A 44 -7.70 21.57 8.87
CA SER A 44 -6.82 21.91 7.73
C SER A 44 -6.86 20.85 6.66
N VAL A 45 -6.70 21.26 5.39
CA VAL A 45 -6.54 20.36 4.24
C VAL A 45 -5.42 20.89 3.38
N GLN A 46 -4.31 20.17 3.35
CA GLN A 46 -3.09 20.54 2.64
C GLN A 46 -2.78 19.53 1.53
N VAL A 47 -2.09 20.01 0.51
CA VAL A 47 -1.52 19.17 -0.55
C VAL A 47 -0.01 19.15 -0.34
N ASP A 48 0.61 18.00 -0.40
CA ASP A 48 2.06 17.89 -0.30
C ASP A 48 2.76 18.10 -1.66
N GLY A 49 4.10 17.96 -1.69
CA GLY A 49 4.88 18.17 -2.92
C GLY A 49 4.59 17.16 -4.02
N TYR A 50 4.20 15.94 -3.67
CA TYR A 50 3.82 14.91 -4.63
C TYR A 50 2.34 14.95 -5.01
N GLY A 51 1.50 15.61 -4.20
CA GLY A 51 0.08 15.73 -4.47
C GLY A 51 -0.83 14.95 -3.53
N SER A 52 -0.28 14.29 -2.50
CA SER A 52 -1.10 13.63 -1.48
C SER A 52 -1.84 14.70 -0.66
N LEU A 53 -3.12 14.41 -0.33
CA LEU A 53 -3.91 15.27 0.55
C LEU A 53 -3.69 14.87 2.00
N ILE A 54 -3.49 15.88 2.85
CA ILE A 54 -3.36 15.72 4.31
C ILE A 54 -4.46 16.53 4.96
N GLY A 55 -5.53 15.86 5.38
CA GLY A 55 -6.65 16.46 6.11
C GLY A 55 -6.53 16.23 7.59
N THR A 56 -6.57 17.29 8.40
CA THR A 56 -6.42 17.21 9.88
C THR A 56 -7.73 17.55 10.56
N VAL A 57 -8.09 16.74 11.53
CA VAL A 57 -9.14 16.99 12.53
C VAL A 57 -8.43 17.16 13.88
N ASP A 58 -8.53 18.35 14.47
CA ASP A 58 -7.92 18.72 15.74
C ASP A 58 -8.98 18.75 16.86
N PHE A 59 -8.73 18.04 17.94
CA PHE A 59 -9.64 17.96 19.10
C PHE A 59 -9.33 19.01 20.17
N GLY A 60 -8.43 19.97 19.88
CA GLY A 60 -8.24 21.19 20.66
C GLY A 60 -7.45 21.04 21.97
N SER A 61 -6.93 19.85 22.28
CA SER A 61 -6.08 19.60 23.44
C SER A 61 -4.86 18.80 23.03
N PRO A 62 -3.68 19.01 23.65
CA PRO A 62 -2.51 18.18 23.40
C PRO A 62 -2.81 16.69 23.57
N GLY A 63 -2.31 15.87 22.67
CA GLY A 63 -2.54 14.42 22.68
C GLY A 63 -1.88 13.75 21.49
N PRO A 64 -2.13 12.45 21.29
CA PRO A 64 -1.51 11.67 20.23
C PRO A 64 -2.05 12.05 18.83
N THR A 65 -1.30 11.65 17.82
CA THR A 65 -1.67 11.78 16.41
C THR A 65 -1.97 10.41 15.82
N LEU A 66 -3.23 10.16 15.42
CA LEU A 66 -3.59 8.99 14.63
C LEU A 66 -3.58 9.34 13.15
N LEU A 67 -2.90 8.54 12.35
CA LEU A 67 -2.94 8.61 10.89
C LEU A 67 -3.82 7.49 10.34
N LEU A 68 -4.85 7.86 9.59
CA LEU A 68 -5.54 6.97 8.66
C LEU A 68 -5.05 7.29 7.26
N GLU A 69 -4.66 6.29 6.47
CA GLU A 69 -4.19 6.53 5.11
C GLU A 69 -4.81 5.55 4.11
N ALA A 70 -5.13 6.06 2.93
CA ALA A 70 -5.58 5.29 1.78
C ALA A 70 -5.19 6.01 0.48
N GLN A 71 -5.18 5.30 -0.64
CA GLN A 71 -4.75 5.86 -1.93
C GLN A 71 -5.88 6.51 -2.72
N MET A 72 -5.50 7.44 -3.60
CA MET A 72 -6.38 8.06 -4.60
C MET A 72 -6.25 7.43 -5.98
N ASP A 73 -5.09 6.87 -6.30
CA ASP A 73 -4.86 6.19 -7.56
C ASP A 73 -5.52 4.80 -7.61
N HIS A 74 -5.50 4.19 -8.76
CA HIS A 74 -6.08 2.87 -9.01
C HIS A 74 -5.32 2.14 -10.11
N ALA A 75 -5.37 0.82 -10.09
CA ALA A 75 -4.84 -0.03 -11.15
C ALA A 75 -5.57 0.19 -12.48
N GLU A 76 -4.94 -0.17 -13.58
CA GLU A 76 -5.54 -0.10 -14.92
C GLU A 76 -6.91 -0.78 -14.97
N SER A 77 -7.86 -0.17 -15.67
CA SER A 77 -9.21 -0.72 -15.80
C SER A 77 -9.34 -1.83 -16.85
N GLY A 78 -8.34 -1.98 -17.73
CA GLY A 78 -8.44 -2.87 -18.88
C GLY A 78 -9.41 -2.36 -19.94
N ASP A 79 -9.95 -3.28 -20.76
CA ASP A 79 -10.93 -2.94 -21.78
C ASP A 79 -12.30 -2.66 -21.12
N PRO A 80 -12.85 -1.43 -21.25
CA PRO A 80 -14.19 -1.12 -20.74
C PRO A 80 -15.31 -1.99 -21.32
N GLY A 81 -15.10 -2.61 -22.49
CA GLY A 81 -16.04 -3.53 -23.11
C GLY A 81 -16.21 -4.86 -22.38
N GLU A 82 -15.28 -5.23 -21.53
CA GLU A 82 -15.35 -6.42 -20.66
C GLU A 82 -16.17 -6.19 -19.37
N TRP A 83 -16.42 -4.91 -19.02
CA TRP A 83 -17.15 -4.54 -17.83
C TRP A 83 -18.66 -4.59 -18.05
N ARG A 84 -19.40 -5.20 -17.12
CA ARG A 84 -20.86 -5.14 -17.06
C ARG A 84 -21.37 -3.73 -16.77
N HIS A 85 -20.66 -2.99 -15.92
CA HIS A 85 -20.93 -1.60 -15.61
C HIS A 85 -19.70 -0.75 -15.95
N TYR A 86 -19.91 0.43 -16.54
CA TYR A 86 -18.80 1.33 -16.85
C TYR A 86 -17.86 1.53 -15.63
N PRO A 87 -16.55 1.29 -15.76
CA PRO A 87 -15.62 1.22 -14.63
C PRO A 87 -15.55 2.49 -13.78
N PHE A 88 -15.91 3.62 -14.34
CA PHE A 88 -15.96 4.91 -13.64
C PHE A 88 -17.40 5.45 -13.50
N GLY A 89 -18.40 4.57 -13.49
CA GLY A 89 -19.81 4.95 -13.34
C GLY A 89 -20.26 5.07 -11.89
N GLY A 90 -19.61 4.38 -10.96
CA GLY A 90 -20.05 4.32 -9.56
C GLY A 90 -21.48 3.77 -9.43
N ARG A 91 -21.82 2.74 -10.22
CA ARG A 91 -23.18 2.17 -10.25
C ARG A 91 -23.50 1.47 -8.95
N VAL A 92 -24.62 1.83 -8.33
CA VAL A 92 -25.18 1.09 -7.19
C VAL A 92 -26.21 0.09 -7.70
N GLU A 93 -26.00 -1.19 -7.42
CA GLU A 93 -26.93 -2.26 -7.75
C GLU A 93 -26.81 -3.39 -6.72
N SER A 94 -27.95 -3.88 -6.24
CA SER A 94 -28.02 -5.01 -5.29
C SER A 94 -27.11 -4.86 -4.06
N GLY A 95 -27.05 -3.66 -3.48
CA GLY A 95 -26.24 -3.39 -2.29
C GLY A 95 -24.73 -3.29 -2.54
N ARG A 96 -24.31 -3.10 -3.80
CA ARG A 96 -22.91 -3.00 -4.23
C ARG A 96 -22.66 -1.71 -5.00
N ILE A 97 -21.50 -1.11 -4.82
CA ILE A 97 -21.02 0.03 -5.61
C ILE A 97 -19.96 -0.51 -6.56
N TYR A 98 -20.28 -0.50 -7.86
CA TYR A 98 -19.39 -1.02 -8.91
C TYR A 98 -18.49 0.07 -9.46
N GLY A 99 -17.22 -0.27 -9.69
CA GLY A 99 -16.26 0.52 -10.43
C GLY A 99 -14.82 0.27 -10.02
N ARG A 100 -13.90 0.66 -10.91
CA ARG A 100 -12.46 0.56 -10.66
C ARG A 100 -12.08 1.44 -9.46
N GLY A 101 -11.35 0.85 -8.51
CA GLY A 101 -10.97 1.49 -7.26
C GLY A 101 -12.05 1.45 -6.18
N ALA A 102 -13.24 0.88 -6.44
CA ALA A 102 -14.29 0.78 -5.42
C ALA A 102 -13.83 0.00 -4.20
N THR A 103 -13.13 -1.11 -4.41
CA THR A 103 -12.48 -1.94 -3.39
C THR A 103 -11.09 -1.39 -3.04
N ASP A 104 -10.28 -1.01 -4.02
CA ASP A 104 -8.88 -0.67 -3.88
C ASP A 104 -8.59 0.72 -4.47
N GLN A 105 -8.72 1.83 -3.69
CA GLN A 105 -9.18 1.91 -2.27
C GLN A 105 -10.18 3.05 -2.06
N LYS A 106 -10.87 3.54 -3.11
CA LYS A 106 -11.76 4.73 -3.04
C LYS A 106 -12.91 4.56 -2.06
N GLY A 107 -13.41 3.31 -1.89
CA GLY A 107 -14.40 3.02 -0.85
C GLY A 107 -13.81 3.19 0.56
N ILE A 108 -12.63 2.66 0.78
CA ILE A 108 -11.89 2.80 2.06
C ILE A 108 -11.62 4.28 2.34
N LEU A 109 -11.15 5.02 1.34
CA LEU A 109 -10.92 6.46 1.42
C LEU A 109 -12.18 7.23 1.83
N ALA A 110 -13.34 6.92 1.21
CA ALA A 110 -14.61 7.51 1.58
C ALA A 110 -15.00 7.21 3.05
N ALA A 111 -14.80 5.96 3.49
CA ALA A 111 -15.09 5.54 4.84
C ALA A 111 -14.23 6.26 5.88
N MET A 112 -12.93 6.38 5.65
CA MET A 112 -12.00 7.07 6.56
C MET A 112 -12.31 8.57 6.66
N VAL A 113 -12.55 9.22 5.52
CA VAL A 113 -12.86 10.66 5.47
C VAL A 113 -14.12 10.97 6.27
N LEU A 114 -15.19 10.22 6.07
CA LEU A 114 -16.45 10.46 6.80
C LEU A 114 -16.37 10.05 8.25
N ALA A 115 -15.66 8.96 8.56
CA ALA A 115 -15.49 8.54 9.96
C ALA A 115 -14.86 9.63 10.81
N LEU A 116 -13.79 10.29 10.35
CA LEU A 116 -13.13 11.37 11.10
C LEU A 116 -13.99 12.64 11.17
N ALA A 117 -14.70 12.99 10.08
CA ALA A 117 -15.61 14.13 10.09
C ALA A 117 -16.75 13.96 11.10
N TRP A 118 -17.37 12.79 11.11
CA TRP A 118 -18.46 12.50 12.07
C TRP A 118 -17.95 12.37 13.50
N LEU A 119 -16.77 11.79 13.71
CA LEU A 119 -16.15 11.74 15.03
C LEU A 119 -15.94 13.15 15.59
N LYS A 120 -15.50 14.10 14.78
CA LYS A 120 -15.38 15.50 15.18
C LYS A 120 -16.71 16.11 15.58
N GLN A 121 -17.77 15.84 14.81
CA GLN A 121 -19.12 16.35 15.10
C GLN A 121 -19.69 15.78 16.39
N ASP A 122 -19.50 14.47 16.61
CA ASP A 122 -20.15 13.74 17.71
C ASP A 122 -19.38 13.80 19.02
N ARG A 123 -18.04 13.92 19.02
CA ARG A 123 -17.16 13.67 20.17
C ARG A 123 -16.07 14.69 20.44
N ARG A 124 -16.10 15.86 19.80
CA ARG A 124 -15.00 16.84 19.88
C ARG A 124 -14.53 17.16 21.29
N GLU A 125 -15.43 17.27 22.26
CA GLU A 125 -15.10 17.69 23.61
C GLU A 125 -14.50 16.58 24.49
N SER A 126 -14.71 15.32 24.12
CA SER A 126 -14.25 14.14 24.88
C SER A 126 -12.88 13.61 24.45
N LEU A 127 -12.33 14.13 23.37
CA LEU A 127 -11.10 13.65 22.75
C LEU A 127 -9.96 14.66 22.88
N CYS A 128 -8.72 14.20 22.65
CA CYS A 128 -7.51 15.02 22.63
C CYS A 128 -6.59 14.60 21.47
N GLY A 129 -5.62 15.45 21.14
CA GLY A 129 -4.73 15.20 20.01
C GLY A 129 -5.39 15.46 18.68
N ARG A 130 -5.00 14.74 17.67
CA ARG A 130 -5.47 14.94 16.29
C ARG A 130 -5.62 13.62 15.52
N ALA A 131 -6.61 13.57 14.66
CA ALA A 131 -6.74 12.55 13.64
C ALA A 131 -6.36 13.16 12.27
N VAL A 132 -5.54 12.44 11.52
CA VAL A 132 -5.11 12.86 10.20
C VAL A 132 -5.55 11.83 9.18
N MET A 133 -6.18 12.29 8.10
CA MET A 133 -6.48 11.49 6.91
C MET A 133 -5.50 11.84 5.82
N ALA A 134 -4.70 10.89 5.37
CA ALA A 134 -3.84 11.04 4.21
C ALA A 134 -4.41 10.28 3.01
N ALA A 135 -4.77 11.02 1.96
CA ALA A 135 -5.13 10.44 0.67
C ALA A 135 -3.90 10.46 -0.22
N MET A 136 -3.33 9.27 -0.44
CA MET A 136 -2.02 9.07 -1.04
C MET A 136 -2.08 9.09 -2.57
N VAL A 137 -0.98 9.48 -3.20
CA VAL A 137 -0.74 9.36 -4.64
C VAL A 137 0.27 8.25 -4.94
N HIS A 138 0.25 7.72 -6.16
CA HIS A 138 1.26 6.79 -6.70
C HIS A 138 1.46 5.49 -5.92
N GLN A 139 0.48 5.00 -5.18
CA GLN A 139 0.68 3.75 -4.44
C GLN A 139 0.76 2.55 -5.38
N GLU A 140 -0.02 2.53 -6.45
CA GLU A 140 -0.01 1.44 -7.43
C GLU A 140 1.32 1.30 -8.18
N SER A 141 2.04 2.42 -8.35
CA SER A 141 3.27 2.47 -9.14
C SER A 141 4.53 2.58 -8.29
N PHE A 142 4.49 3.40 -7.24
CA PHE A 142 5.66 3.76 -6.43
C PHE A 142 5.35 3.72 -4.94
N GLU A 143 4.96 2.54 -4.43
CA GLU A 143 4.83 2.30 -2.99
C GLU A 143 5.95 3.02 -2.21
N ARG A 144 5.69 3.63 -1.05
CA ARG A 144 6.64 4.27 -0.13
C ARG A 144 6.99 5.74 -0.38
N ALA A 145 7.23 6.16 -1.63
CA ALA A 145 7.83 7.47 -1.86
C ALA A 145 6.96 8.63 -1.34
N ALA A 146 5.64 8.56 -1.58
CA ALA A 146 4.69 9.55 -1.10
C ALA A 146 4.46 9.43 0.42
N SER A 147 4.37 8.20 0.95
CA SER A 147 4.11 7.95 2.37
C SER A 147 5.23 8.46 3.29
N LYS A 148 6.48 8.43 2.82
CA LYS A 148 7.60 9.00 3.59
C LYS A 148 7.45 10.50 3.80
N LEU A 149 7.06 11.24 2.77
CA LEU A 149 6.82 12.68 2.89
C LEU A 149 5.65 13.00 3.83
N VAL A 150 4.57 12.19 3.77
CA VAL A 150 3.44 12.32 4.70
C VAL A 150 3.87 11.99 6.13
N ALA A 151 4.61 10.91 6.34
CA ALA A 151 5.10 10.50 7.65
C ALA A 151 5.95 11.60 8.33
N ASP A 152 6.88 12.19 7.57
CA ASP A 152 7.75 13.29 8.06
C ASP A 152 6.95 14.54 8.45
N ARG A 153 5.85 14.84 7.73
CA ARG A 153 5.00 16.00 8.02
C ARG A 153 4.03 15.77 9.18
N VAL A 154 3.50 14.58 9.28
CA VAL A 154 2.44 14.23 10.26
C VAL A 154 3.03 13.82 11.59
N SER A 155 4.16 13.10 11.58
CA SER A 155 4.78 12.48 12.76
C SER A 155 3.73 11.71 13.58
N PRO A 156 3.13 10.62 13.05
CA PRO A 156 2.05 9.90 13.71
C PRO A 156 2.55 9.05 14.88
N ASP A 157 1.71 8.90 15.91
CA ASP A 157 1.93 7.99 17.04
C ASP A 157 1.30 6.61 16.80
N GLY A 158 0.42 6.49 15.82
CA GLY A 158 -0.17 5.24 15.35
C GLY A 158 -0.76 5.40 13.95
N VAL A 159 -0.75 4.31 13.18
CA VAL A 159 -1.19 4.30 11.78
C VAL A 159 -2.16 3.16 11.50
N VAL A 160 -3.26 3.47 10.85
CA VAL A 160 -4.13 2.47 10.22
C VAL A 160 -4.03 2.65 8.71
N SER A 161 -3.36 1.71 8.05
CA SER A 161 -3.24 1.66 6.59
C SER A 161 -4.47 0.98 6.01
N GLY A 162 -5.15 1.64 5.09
CA GLY A 162 -6.39 1.17 4.48
C GLY A 162 -6.12 0.17 3.38
N GLU A 163 -6.62 -1.06 3.55
CA GLU A 163 -6.56 -2.10 2.53
C GLU A 163 -7.80 -3.00 2.60
N PRO A 164 -8.19 -3.67 1.51
CA PRO A 164 -9.29 -4.62 1.54
C PRO A 164 -8.91 -5.88 2.32
N SER A 165 -9.07 -5.85 3.64
CA SER A 165 -8.70 -6.92 4.57
C SER A 165 -9.87 -7.78 5.05
N ASP A 166 -11.07 -7.63 4.44
CA ASP A 166 -12.31 -8.26 4.87
C ASP A 166 -12.67 -7.94 6.33
N LEU A 167 -12.41 -6.69 6.76
CA LEU A 167 -12.61 -6.20 8.12
C LEU A 167 -11.79 -6.95 9.19
N THR A 168 -10.70 -7.59 8.80
CA THR A 168 -9.75 -8.20 9.74
C THR A 168 -8.57 -7.27 9.99
N VAL A 169 -8.05 -7.27 11.21
CA VAL A 169 -6.87 -6.49 11.58
C VAL A 169 -5.63 -7.28 11.21
N GLU A 170 -4.77 -6.70 10.38
CA GLU A 170 -3.50 -7.32 9.98
C GLU A 170 -2.35 -6.55 10.63
N ARG A 171 -1.42 -7.29 11.22
CA ARG A 171 -0.34 -6.75 12.03
C ARG A 171 1.04 -6.80 11.38
N GLY A 172 1.09 -6.93 10.07
CA GLY A 172 2.36 -6.96 9.34
C GLY A 172 2.22 -7.31 7.88
N GLN A 173 3.30 -7.19 7.14
CA GLN A 173 3.38 -7.59 5.73
C GLN A 173 4.79 -8.03 5.35
N ARG A 174 4.87 -8.92 4.35
CA ARG A 174 6.13 -9.20 3.67
C ARG A 174 6.57 -7.98 2.88
N GLY A 175 7.86 -7.71 2.90
CA GLY A 175 8.43 -6.70 2.03
C GLY A 175 8.55 -7.17 0.58
N ARG A 176 9.05 -6.29 -0.28
CA ARG A 176 9.24 -6.52 -1.70
C ARG A 176 10.56 -5.94 -2.17
N ALA A 177 11.27 -6.71 -3.01
CA ALA A 177 12.39 -6.18 -3.78
C ALA A 177 12.14 -6.50 -5.26
N SER A 178 12.15 -5.48 -6.11
CA SER A 178 12.21 -5.62 -7.55
C SER A 178 13.69 -5.71 -7.96
N ILE A 179 14.08 -6.83 -8.56
CA ILE A 179 15.49 -7.09 -8.88
C ILE A 179 15.62 -7.29 -10.39
N ALA A 180 16.38 -6.40 -11.03
CA ALA A 180 16.78 -6.61 -12.41
C ALA A 180 18.13 -7.32 -12.49
N VAL A 181 18.23 -8.24 -13.44
CA VAL A 181 19.45 -8.94 -13.81
C VAL A 181 19.66 -8.75 -15.29
N ASP A 182 20.79 -8.17 -15.69
CA ASP A 182 21.21 -8.05 -17.07
C ASP A 182 22.30 -9.09 -17.39
N THR A 183 22.19 -9.75 -18.55
CA THR A 183 23.26 -10.49 -19.17
C THR A 183 23.73 -9.77 -20.44
N PHE A 184 25.00 -9.92 -20.78
CA PHE A 184 25.62 -9.25 -21.89
C PHE A 184 26.13 -10.23 -22.92
N GLY A 185 26.13 -9.83 -24.18
CA GLY A 185 26.59 -10.62 -25.32
C GLY A 185 27.14 -9.71 -26.41
N ARG A 186 27.51 -10.31 -27.56
CA ARG A 186 27.98 -9.59 -28.74
C ARG A 186 26.91 -9.57 -29.82
N MET A 187 26.87 -8.50 -30.61
CA MET A 187 25.99 -8.40 -31.76
C MET A 187 26.65 -9.15 -32.92
N GLU A 188 26.07 -10.27 -33.25
CA GLU A 188 26.55 -11.13 -34.35
C GLU A 188 25.36 -11.69 -35.13
N HIS A 189 25.58 -12.22 -36.35
CA HIS A 189 24.51 -12.90 -37.06
C HIS A 189 24.16 -14.21 -36.36
N SER A 190 22.86 -14.53 -36.24
CA SER A 190 22.35 -15.68 -35.48
C SER A 190 22.90 -17.05 -35.93
N SER A 191 23.43 -17.14 -37.18
CA SER A 191 24.09 -18.35 -37.66
C SER A 191 25.53 -18.55 -37.14
N MET A 192 26.11 -17.57 -36.46
CA MET A 192 27.51 -17.59 -36.00
C MET A 192 27.74 -18.26 -34.65
N GLY A 193 26.67 -18.54 -33.92
CA GLY A 193 26.79 -19.19 -32.60
C GLY A 193 25.50 -19.26 -31.80
N ASP A 194 25.61 -19.84 -30.61
CA ASP A 194 24.52 -20.15 -29.69
C ASP A 194 24.69 -19.48 -28.30
N ASN A 195 25.61 -18.55 -28.14
CA ASN A 195 25.92 -17.86 -26.89
C ASN A 195 25.44 -16.41 -26.90
N SER A 196 24.18 -16.20 -27.28
CA SER A 196 23.55 -14.88 -27.16
C SER A 196 23.35 -14.46 -25.73
N SER A 197 23.17 -13.15 -25.46
CA SER A 197 22.79 -12.68 -24.11
C SER A 197 21.49 -13.31 -23.64
N ALA A 198 20.57 -13.65 -24.56
CA ALA A 198 19.32 -14.32 -24.22
C ALA A 198 19.55 -15.78 -23.77
N ASP A 199 20.42 -16.56 -24.46
CA ASP A 199 20.76 -17.92 -24.04
C ASP A 199 21.45 -17.92 -22.68
N MET A 200 22.37 -16.95 -22.47
CA MET A 200 23.03 -16.76 -21.17
C MET A 200 22.02 -16.42 -20.07
N MET A 201 21.01 -15.60 -20.36
CA MET A 201 19.95 -15.29 -19.39
C MET A 201 19.11 -16.51 -19.03
N VAL A 202 18.72 -17.33 -20.01
CA VAL A 202 17.97 -18.57 -19.74
C VAL A 202 18.74 -19.50 -18.81
N ARG A 203 20.04 -19.71 -19.06
CA ARG A 203 20.90 -20.53 -18.20
C ARG A 203 21.03 -19.93 -16.79
N LEU A 204 21.22 -18.61 -16.71
CA LEU A 204 21.34 -17.92 -15.42
C LEU A 204 20.05 -17.99 -14.61
N VAL A 205 18.87 -17.74 -15.23
CA VAL A 205 17.56 -17.83 -14.55
C VAL A 205 17.31 -19.25 -14.02
N SER A 206 17.61 -20.28 -14.82
CA SER A 206 17.48 -21.68 -14.38
C SER A 206 18.37 -21.92 -13.15
N ARG A 207 19.62 -21.50 -13.19
CA ARG A 207 20.56 -21.64 -12.08
C ARG A 207 20.13 -20.88 -10.84
N LEU A 208 19.68 -19.64 -10.97
CA LEU A 208 19.18 -18.84 -9.85
C LEU A 208 17.97 -19.50 -9.17
N LYS A 209 17.08 -20.11 -9.94
CA LYS A 209 15.91 -20.83 -9.39
C LYS A 209 16.31 -22.14 -8.69
N GLU A 210 17.27 -22.87 -9.25
CA GLU A 210 17.78 -24.11 -8.64
C GLU A 210 18.54 -23.85 -7.33
N ASP A 211 19.35 -22.80 -7.29
CA ASP A 211 20.15 -22.42 -6.12
C ASP A 211 19.36 -21.66 -5.05
N TYR A 212 18.15 -21.19 -5.40
CA TYR A 212 17.35 -20.41 -4.47
C TYR A 212 16.81 -21.28 -3.33
N VAL A 213 17.28 -21.00 -2.11
CA VAL A 213 16.75 -21.59 -0.89
C VAL A 213 15.91 -20.54 -0.18
N PRO A 214 14.57 -20.68 -0.13
CA PRO A 214 13.73 -19.71 0.53
C PRO A 214 14.00 -19.68 2.03
N LYS A 215 14.13 -18.47 2.59
CA LYS A 215 14.03 -18.28 4.03
C LYS A 215 12.58 -18.49 4.45
N VAL A 216 12.36 -18.96 5.67
CA VAL A 216 11.04 -19.22 6.22
C VAL A 216 10.86 -18.40 7.49
N ASP A 217 9.75 -17.72 7.58
CA ASP A 217 9.30 -16.99 8.75
C ASP A 217 8.06 -17.69 9.34
N PRO A 218 7.94 -17.83 10.66
CA PRO A 218 6.80 -18.51 11.29
C PRO A 218 5.46 -17.84 11.00
N PHE A 219 5.44 -16.51 10.83
CA PHE A 219 4.24 -15.72 10.60
C PHE A 219 3.96 -15.52 9.10
N PHE A 220 4.99 -15.14 8.32
CA PHE A 220 4.83 -14.83 6.91
C PHE A 220 5.04 -16.01 5.95
N GLY A 221 5.51 -17.14 6.44
CA GLY A 221 5.84 -18.30 5.62
C GLY A 221 7.12 -18.09 4.80
N GLU A 222 7.15 -18.64 3.60
CA GLU A 222 8.34 -18.63 2.74
C GLU A 222 8.52 -17.32 1.99
N ALA A 223 9.77 -16.87 1.92
CA ALA A 223 10.20 -15.85 1.00
C ALA A 223 10.15 -16.38 -0.46
N THR A 224 9.82 -15.55 -1.43
CA THR A 224 9.69 -15.98 -2.83
C THR A 224 10.62 -15.21 -3.75
N LEU A 225 11.03 -15.84 -4.86
CA LEU A 225 11.76 -15.22 -5.96
C LEU A 225 11.06 -15.59 -7.27
N THR A 226 10.26 -14.68 -7.80
CA THR A 226 9.42 -14.92 -8.98
C THR A 226 9.95 -14.12 -10.17
N LEU A 227 10.24 -14.80 -11.30
CA LEU A 227 10.53 -14.13 -12.55
C LEU A 227 9.25 -13.47 -13.09
N THR A 228 9.27 -12.16 -13.30
CA THR A 228 8.11 -11.37 -13.74
C THR A 228 8.24 -10.89 -15.17
N SER A 229 9.46 -10.66 -15.68
CA SER A 229 9.66 -10.29 -17.07
C SER A 229 11.00 -10.76 -17.62
N LEU A 230 11.07 -10.87 -18.95
CA LEU A 230 12.28 -11.20 -19.69
C LEU A 230 12.27 -10.47 -21.03
N HIS A 231 13.25 -9.61 -21.25
CA HIS A 231 13.37 -8.80 -22.46
C HIS A 231 14.78 -8.82 -23.03
N SER A 232 14.90 -8.98 -24.35
CA SER A 232 16.18 -8.86 -25.06
C SER A 232 16.29 -7.50 -25.76
N TYR A 233 17.52 -7.05 -25.98
CA TYR A 233 17.85 -5.78 -26.63
C TYR A 233 18.90 -5.99 -27.71
N PRO A 234 18.65 -5.50 -28.94
CA PRO A 234 17.41 -4.87 -29.42
C PRO A 234 16.20 -5.81 -29.37
N VAL A 235 15.00 -5.24 -29.29
CA VAL A 235 13.74 -5.99 -29.35
C VAL A 235 13.43 -6.38 -30.80
N ASP A 236 12.77 -7.50 -31.03
CA ASP A 236 12.25 -7.96 -32.35
C ASP A 236 13.32 -8.20 -33.43
N VAL A 237 14.53 -8.53 -33.06
CA VAL A 237 15.57 -8.97 -34.01
C VAL A 237 15.39 -10.42 -34.41
N ARG A 238 15.45 -10.72 -35.73
CA ARG A 238 15.24 -12.09 -36.23
C ARG A 238 16.54 -12.81 -36.63
N THR A 239 17.53 -12.04 -37.06
CA THR A 239 18.77 -12.59 -37.60
C THR A 239 20.03 -12.09 -36.89
N THR A 240 19.85 -11.34 -35.80
CA THR A 240 20.93 -10.73 -35.03
C THR A 240 20.82 -11.20 -33.56
N MET A 241 21.93 -11.62 -32.98
CA MET A 241 21.97 -11.95 -31.55
C MET A 241 21.85 -10.68 -30.68
N PRO A 242 21.01 -10.70 -29.64
CA PRO A 242 20.88 -9.55 -28.78
C PRO A 242 22.13 -9.30 -27.94
N VAL A 243 22.45 -8.02 -27.72
CA VAL A 243 23.64 -7.61 -26.96
C VAL A 243 23.41 -7.59 -25.47
N ARG A 244 22.14 -7.50 -25.03
CA ARG A 244 21.72 -7.53 -23.64
C ARG A 244 20.40 -8.27 -23.51
N CYS A 245 20.24 -9.03 -22.43
CA CYS A 245 18.95 -9.55 -22.01
C CYS A 245 18.74 -9.19 -20.56
N ARG A 246 17.54 -8.70 -20.22
CA ARG A 246 17.11 -8.34 -18.88
C ARG A 246 16.04 -9.30 -18.39
N ALA A 247 16.23 -9.82 -17.19
CA ALA A 247 15.20 -10.49 -16.39
C ALA A 247 14.86 -9.65 -15.18
N THR A 248 13.56 -9.50 -14.86
CA THR A 248 13.11 -8.86 -13.61
C THR A 248 12.47 -9.89 -12.72
N PHE A 249 12.79 -9.82 -11.41
CA PHE A 249 12.26 -10.70 -10.39
C PHE A 249 11.52 -9.89 -9.33
N ASP A 250 10.34 -10.37 -8.91
CA ASP A 250 9.69 -9.98 -7.67
C ASP A 250 10.20 -10.90 -6.55
N ARG A 251 10.87 -10.31 -5.57
CA ARG A 251 11.38 -11.00 -4.38
C ARG A 251 10.56 -10.56 -3.17
N ARG A 252 9.75 -11.48 -2.62
CA ARG A 252 9.09 -11.23 -1.34
C ARG A 252 10.07 -11.51 -0.21
N ILE A 253 10.28 -10.52 0.63
CA ILE A 253 11.27 -10.51 1.69
C ILE A 253 10.59 -10.59 3.07
N LEU A 254 11.35 -11.01 4.05
CA LEU A 254 10.91 -11.27 5.42
C LEU A 254 11.47 -10.21 6.38
N PRO A 255 10.90 -10.04 7.58
CA PRO A 255 11.44 -9.12 8.58
C PRO A 255 12.92 -9.37 8.84
N GLY A 256 13.69 -8.29 8.98
CA GLY A 256 15.14 -8.32 9.16
C GLY A 256 15.97 -8.47 7.88
N GLU A 257 15.36 -8.71 6.70
CA GLU A 257 16.07 -8.62 5.43
C GLU A 257 16.15 -7.15 4.97
N THR A 258 17.34 -6.74 4.53
CA THR A 258 17.62 -5.40 4.00
C THR A 258 17.92 -5.46 2.50
N ALA A 259 17.87 -4.33 1.82
CA ALA A 259 18.27 -4.19 0.42
C ALA A 259 19.67 -4.77 0.17
N GLU A 260 20.62 -4.46 1.07
CA GLU A 260 21.99 -4.95 0.99
C GLU A 260 22.05 -6.46 1.17
N SER A 261 21.31 -7.05 2.13
CA SER A 261 21.32 -8.49 2.37
C SER A 261 20.74 -9.26 1.19
N VAL A 262 19.62 -8.80 0.65
CA VAL A 262 18.95 -9.39 -0.53
C VAL A 262 19.87 -9.31 -1.75
N MET A 263 20.45 -8.15 -2.02
CA MET A 263 21.35 -7.97 -3.18
C MET A 263 22.66 -8.73 -3.03
N ARG A 264 23.18 -8.90 -1.82
CA ARG A 264 24.36 -9.73 -1.55
C ARG A 264 24.08 -11.20 -1.89
N ASP A 265 22.95 -11.75 -1.47
CA ASP A 265 22.56 -13.13 -1.73
C ASP A 265 22.41 -13.38 -3.25
N ILE A 266 21.71 -12.49 -3.97
CA ILE A 266 21.57 -12.60 -5.44
C ILE A 266 22.93 -12.49 -6.14
N LYS A 267 23.77 -11.52 -5.77
CA LYS A 267 25.12 -11.35 -6.37
C LYS A 267 26.03 -12.55 -6.10
N ALA A 268 25.90 -13.19 -4.94
CA ALA A 268 26.64 -14.42 -4.62
C ALA A 268 26.23 -15.57 -5.55
N SER A 269 24.93 -15.78 -5.78
CA SER A 269 24.41 -16.79 -6.73
C SER A 269 24.85 -16.51 -8.16
N ILE A 270 24.78 -15.24 -8.61
CA ILE A 270 25.30 -14.86 -9.92
C ILE A 270 26.79 -15.12 -10.05
N SER A 271 27.58 -14.79 -9.03
CA SER A 271 29.02 -15.04 -9.02
C SER A 271 29.36 -16.54 -9.09
N SER A 272 28.52 -17.39 -8.50
CA SER A 272 28.60 -18.84 -8.66
C SER A 272 28.31 -19.27 -10.09
N ALA A 273 27.20 -18.78 -10.65
CA ALA A 273 26.81 -19.10 -12.02
C ALA A 273 27.86 -18.66 -13.07
N VAL A 274 28.49 -17.48 -12.87
CA VAL A 274 29.57 -16.98 -13.74
C VAL A 274 30.77 -17.92 -13.78
N ARG A 275 31.10 -18.61 -12.66
CA ARG A 275 32.19 -19.60 -12.65
C ARG A 275 31.82 -20.87 -13.40
N ASP A 276 30.55 -21.27 -13.37
CA ASP A 276 30.09 -22.55 -13.91
C ASP A 276 29.64 -22.46 -15.39
N ILE A 277 29.26 -21.27 -15.85
CA ILE A 277 28.74 -21.02 -17.21
C ILE A 277 29.79 -20.26 -18.03
N PRO A 278 30.51 -20.89 -18.96
CA PRO A 278 31.53 -20.23 -19.75
C PRO A 278 30.96 -19.05 -20.55
N GLY A 279 31.61 -17.89 -20.47
CA GLY A 279 31.24 -16.70 -21.23
C GLY A 279 30.05 -15.90 -20.62
N LEU A 280 29.52 -16.32 -19.50
CA LEU A 280 28.46 -15.57 -18.81
C LEU A 280 29.04 -14.28 -18.21
N GLU A 281 28.46 -13.16 -18.63
CA GLU A 281 28.67 -11.84 -18.04
C GLU A 281 27.31 -11.31 -17.56
N ALA A 282 27.20 -11.02 -16.26
CA ALA A 282 25.92 -10.63 -15.67
C ALA A 282 26.07 -9.57 -14.58
N ARG A 283 25.02 -8.73 -14.43
CA ARG A 283 24.93 -7.70 -13.40
C ARG A 283 23.53 -7.68 -12.79
N ALA A 284 23.44 -7.61 -11.45
CA ALA A 284 22.17 -7.43 -10.74
C ALA A 284 22.13 -6.09 -10.00
N PHE A 285 20.93 -5.51 -9.95
CA PHE A 285 20.63 -4.27 -9.22
C PHE A 285 19.15 -4.24 -8.84
N LEU A 286 18.79 -3.37 -7.88
CA LEU A 286 17.39 -3.10 -7.57
C LEU A 286 16.77 -2.34 -8.74
N ASP A 287 15.61 -2.80 -9.18
CA ASP A 287 14.89 -2.24 -10.31
C ASP A 287 13.89 -1.21 -9.79
N GLY A 288 14.40 -0.03 -9.48
CA GLY A 288 13.61 1.14 -9.16
C GLY A 288 13.07 1.82 -10.41
N GLY A 289 12.39 2.92 -10.21
CA GLY A 289 11.85 3.71 -11.32
C GLY A 289 11.56 5.14 -10.91
N ASP A 290 11.37 5.98 -11.92
CA ASP A 290 10.98 7.37 -11.78
C ASP A 290 9.60 7.59 -12.42
N GLY A 291 8.78 8.42 -11.80
CA GLY A 291 7.47 8.82 -12.30
C GLY A 291 7.23 10.31 -12.15
N HIS A 292 6.18 10.79 -12.77
CA HIS A 292 5.73 12.18 -12.65
C HIS A 292 4.43 12.23 -11.87
N CYS A 293 4.39 13.05 -10.84
CA CYS A 293 3.16 13.37 -10.13
C CYS A 293 2.34 14.40 -10.93
N TYR A 294 1.04 14.46 -10.70
CA TYR A 294 0.17 15.47 -11.30
C TYR A 294 0.55 16.92 -10.92
N THR A 295 1.31 17.10 -9.84
CA THR A 295 1.88 18.39 -9.42
C THR A 295 3.06 18.85 -10.28
N GLY A 296 3.57 17.97 -11.16
CA GLY A 296 4.81 18.18 -11.92
C GLY A 296 6.08 17.76 -11.17
N ALA A 297 5.97 17.32 -9.92
CA ALA A 297 7.11 16.78 -9.18
C ALA A 297 7.53 15.40 -9.73
N MET A 298 8.81 15.10 -9.61
CA MET A 298 9.33 13.75 -9.86
C MET A 298 9.21 12.92 -8.59
N ILE A 299 8.73 11.69 -8.73
CA ILE A 299 8.70 10.68 -7.68
C ILE A 299 9.56 9.50 -8.10
N SER A 300 10.33 8.93 -7.17
CA SER A 300 11.25 7.82 -7.46
C SER A 300 11.07 6.69 -6.46
N SER A 301 11.20 5.46 -6.95
CA SER A 301 11.26 4.24 -6.12
C SER A 301 12.63 3.59 -6.25
N GLU A 302 13.17 3.12 -5.13
CA GLU A 302 14.42 2.37 -5.10
C GLU A 302 14.25 0.89 -5.46
N GLY A 303 13.02 0.44 -5.72
CA GLY A 303 12.72 -0.97 -5.99
C GLY A 303 12.81 -1.88 -4.76
N PHE A 304 12.74 -1.31 -3.55
CA PHE A 304 12.80 -2.03 -2.29
C PHE A 304 11.79 -1.48 -1.29
N ALA A 305 11.00 -2.35 -0.67
CA ALA A 305 10.08 -2.04 0.42
C ALA A 305 10.32 -3.06 1.56
N PRO A 306 10.65 -2.62 2.78
CA PRO A 306 10.92 -3.54 3.87
C PRO A 306 9.67 -4.32 4.32
N ALA A 307 9.87 -5.51 4.86
CA ALA A 307 8.86 -6.20 5.64
C ALA A 307 8.73 -5.55 7.02
N TRP A 308 7.55 -5.67 7.61
CA TRP A 308 7.33 -5.22 8.98
C TRP A 308 6.31 -6.10 9.69
N GLU A 309 6.37 -6.10 11.00
CA GLU A 309 5.46 -6.78 11.91
C GLU A 309 5.37 -5.98 13.20
N ILE A 310 4.18 -5.91 13.79
CA ILE A 310 3.95 -5.42 15.15
C ILE A 310 3.52 -6.61 16.01
N GLU A 311 4.04 -6.68 17.25
CA GLU A 311 3.70 -7.75 18.17
C GLU A 311 2.20 -7.78 18.49
N GLU A 312 1.63 -8.98 18.63
CA GLU A 312 0.20 -9.18 18.91
C GLU A 312 -0.23 -8.49 20.20
N GLU A 313 0.64 -8.54 21.22
CA GLU A 313 0.40 -7.95 22.53
C GLU A 313 0.67 -6.45 22.59
N HIS A 314 1.05 -5.84 21.47
CA HIS A 314 1.32 -4.40 21.45
C HIS A 314 0.03 -3.60 21.79
N PRO A 315 0.08 -2.59 22.68
CA PRO A 315 -1.11 -1.85 23.12
C PRO A 315 -1.93 -1.25 21.98
N PHE A 316 -1.28 -0.84 20.89
CA PHE A 316 -1.96 -0.31 19.70
C PHE A 316 -2.82 -1.36 19.00
N VAL A 317 -2.35 -2.61 18.91
CA VAL A 317 -3.13 -3.73 18.35
C VAL A 317 -4.37 -3.99 19.19
N GLY A 318 -4.20 -4.07 20.52
CA GLY A 318 -5.32 -4.23 21.46
C GLY A 318 -6.37 -3.12 21.32
N LEU A 319 -5.92 -1.86 21.23
CA LEU A 319 -6.79 -0.70 21.04
C LEU A 319 -7.58 -0.77 19.71
N VAL A 320 -6.94 -1.19 18.62
CA VAL A 320 -7.62 -1.35 17.33
C VAL A 320 -8.67 -2.46 17.41
N LEU A 321 -8.33 -3.61 17.99
CA LEU A 321 -9.29 -4.71 18.20
C LEU A 321 -10.48 -4.29 19.05
N GLU A 322 -10.26 -3.53 20.12
CA GLU A 322 -11.33 -2.94 20.94
C GLU A 322 -12.22 -1.99 20.11
N GLY A 323 -11.63 -1.12 19.29
CA GLY A 323 -12.38 -0.23 18.40
C GLY A 323 -13.26 -0.98 17.39
N VAL A 324 -12.76 -2.08 16.85
CA VAL A 324 -13.52 -2.98 15.96
C VAL A 324 -14.68 -3.64 16.72
N ALA A 325 -14.45 -4.11 17.95
CA ALA A 325 -15.49 -4.70 18.78
C ALA A 325 -16.60 -3.70 19.12
N GLU A 326 -16.26 -2.46 19.46
CA GLU A 326 -17.25 -1.40 19.75
C GLU A 326 -18.08 -0.99 18.53
N ALA A 327 -17.52 -1.12 17.34
CA ALA A 327 -18.29 -0.94 16.11
C ALA A 327 -19.32 -2.05 15.86
N GLY A 328 -19.30 -3.10 16.66
CA GLY A 328 -20.24 -4.23 16.62
C GLY A 328 -19.79 -5.41 15.77
N LEU A 329 -18.48 -5.53 15.51
CA LEU A 329 -17.87 -6.66 14.84
C LEU A 329 -17.11 -7.54 15.84
N GLU A 330 -17.05 -8.85 15.57
CA GLU A 330 -16.09 -9.72 16.22
C GLU A 330 -14.68 -9.40 15.70
N PRO A 331 -13.75 -8.93 16.55
CA PRO A 331 -12.43 -8.57 16.10
C PRO A 331 -11.63 -9.81 15.74
N ILE A 332 -11.08 -9.84 14.53
CA ILE A 332 -10.23 -10.92 14.03
C ILE A 332 -8.84 -10.34 13.77
N LEU A 333 -7.83 -10.89 14.45
CA LEU A 333 -6.44 -10.63 14.12
C LEU A 333 -5.99 -11.64 13.09
N SER A 334 -5.56 -11.15 11.92
CA SER A 334 -5.13 -11.98 10.81
C SER A 334 -3.60 -12.06 10.73
N ASN A 335 -3.13 -13.27 10.56
CA ASN A 335 -1.73 -13.56 10.25
C ASN A 335 -1.46 -13.52 8.72
N ARG A 336 -2.41 -13.05 7.92
CA ARG A 336 -2.26 -13.01 6.47
C ARG A 336 -1.89 -11.60 6.04
N SER A 337 -0.63 -11.44 5.70
CA SER A 337 -0.16 -10.28 4.94
C SER A 337 -0.38 -10.57 3.44
N GLY A 338 -1.27 -9.84 2.79
CA GLY A 338 -1.59 -10.05 1.38
C GLY A 338 -0.84 -9.13 0.44
N PHE A 339 -1.20 -7.86 0.43
CA PHE A 339 -0.63 -6.84 -0.46
C PHE A 339 0.60 -6.16 0.16
N GLY A 340 1.40 -5.49 -0.69
CA GLY A 340 2.31 -4.46 -0.24
C GLY A 340 1.50 -3.23 0.15
N THR A 341 1.84 -2.58 1.26
CA THR A 341 1.17 -1.37 1.73
C THR A 341 2.20 -0.32 2.15
N ASN A 342 1.78 0.91 2.30
CA ASN A 342 2.60 1.99 2.86
C ASN A 342 3.05 1.71 4.32
N GLY A 343 2.48 0.71 4.98
CA GLY A 343 2.93 0.21 6.28
C GLY A 343 4.41 -0.14 6.32
N CYS A 344 5.03 -0.45 5.18
CA CYS A 344 6.48 -0.65 5.07
C CYS A 344 7.29 0.60 5.48
N ILE A 345 6.76 1.81 5.32
CA ILE A 345 7.38 3.04 5.79
C ILE A 345 7.11 3.23 7.28
N TYR A 346 5.85 3.26 7.67
CA TYR A 346 5.48 3.57 9.06
C TYR A 346 5.98 2.50 10.04
N GLY A 347 5.60 1.24 9.81
CA GLY A 347 6.03 0.12 10.65
C GLY A 347 7.45 -0.35 10.37
N GLY A 348 7.84 -0.39 9.08
CA GLY A 348 9.12 -0.96 8.64
C GLY A 348 10.32 -0.04 8.82
N GLU A 349 10.26 1.21 8.35
CA GLU A 349 11.39 2.15 8.44
C GLU A 349 11.35 3.01 9.71
N MET A 350 10.17 3.47 10.12
CA MET A 350 10.02 4.45 11.19
C MET A 350 9.65 3.83 12.54
N SER A 351 9.33 2.53 12.56
CA SER A 351 8.91 1.81 13.78
C SER A 351 7.70 2.46 14.47
N VAL A 352 6.82 3.07 13.70
CA VAL A 352 5.54 3.59 14.21
C VAL A 352 4.55 2.43 14.32
N PRO A 353 3.82 2.29 15.44
CA PRO A 353 2.78 1.28 15.57
C PRO A 353 1.79 1.35 14.41
N THR A 354 1.72 0.29 13.61
CA THR A 354 0.95 0.24 12.36
C THR A 354 0.14 -1.02 12.28
N VAL A 355 -1.09 -0.93 11.80
CA VAL A 355 -1.94 -2.05 11.40
C VAL A 355 -2.53 -1.79 10.02
N VAL A 356 -2.92 -2.86 9.34
CA VAL A 356 -3.70 -2.79 8.10
C VAL A 356 -5.13 -3.19 8.42
N PHE A 357 -6.11 -2.42 7.92
CA PHE A 357 -7.52 -2.69 8.15
C PHE A 357 -8.39 -2.03 7.08
N GLY A 358 -9.43 -2.74 6.62
CA GLY A 358 -10.45 -2.13 5.79
C GLY A 358 -11.54 -3.07 5.32
N PRO A 359 -12.63 -2.48 4.82
CA PRO A 359 -13.72 -3.22 4.19
C PRO A 359 -13.32 -3.80 2.85
N SER A 360 -14.13 -4.71 2.35
CA SER A 360 -13.96 -5.45 1.10
C SER A 360 -12.85 -6.51 1.15
N ARG A 361 -12.75 -7.25 0.07
CA ARG A 361 -11.89 -8.45 -0.03
C ARG A 361 -10.87 -8.27 -1.15
N ARG A 362 -9.66 -8.76 -0.93
CA ARG A 362 -8.54 -8.64 -1.88
C ARG A 362 -8.82 -9.23 -3.25
N GLU A 363 -9.61 -10.30 -3.30
CA GLU A 363 -9.98 -10.99 -4.54
C GLU A 363 -10.85 -10.11 -5.46
N LEU A 364 -11.39 -9.01 -4.93
CA LEU A 364 -12.16 -8.02 -5.70
C LEU A 364 -11.29 -6.86 -6.22
N ALA A 365 -10.04 -6.74 -5.76
CA ALA A 365 -9.11 -5.73 -6.26
C ALA A 365 -8.57 -6.12 -7.64
N HIS A 366 -8.38 -5.13 -8.54
CA HIS A 366 -7.78 -5.25 -9.87
C HIS A 366 -8.53 -6.15 -10.86
N VAL A 367 -9.72 -6.61 -10.53
CA VAL A 367 -10.56 -7.44 -11.43
C VAL A 367 -11.53 -6.60 -12.26
N VAL A 368 -12.04 -7.15 -13.34
CA VAL A 368 -13.20 -6.62 -14.06
C VAL A 368 -14.43 -6.72 -13.17
N ASP A 369 -15.33 -5.75 -13.26
CA ASP A 369 -16.51 -5.63 -12.39
C ASP A 369 -16.18 -5.53 -10.90
N GLU A 370 -15.06 -4.91 -10.56
CA GLU A 370 -14.71 -4.54 -9.19
C GLU A 370 -15.85 -3.83 -8.49
N TYR A 371 -16.11 -4.18 -7.23
CA TYR A 371 -17.17 -3.57 -6.43
C TYR A 371 -16.84 -3.61 -4.94
N ILE A 372 -17.50 -2.75 -4.17
CA ILE A 372 -17.54 -2.83 -2.72
C ILE A 372 -18.98 -3.01 -2.23
N GLU A 373 -19.19 -3.86 -1.23
CA GLU A 373 -20.48 -4.05 -0.59
C GLU A 373 -20.79 -2.89 0.36
N VAL A 374 -21.98 -2.26 0.20
CA VAL A 374 -22.39 -1.10 0.99
C VAL A 374 -22.42 -1.41 2.48
N ASP A 375 -22.78 -2.64 2.86
CA ASP A 375 -22.80 -3.06 4.26
C ASP A 375 -21.39 -3.16 4.85
N GLN A 376 -20.44 -3.75 4.12
CA GLN A 376 -19.04 -3.77 4.55
C GLN A 376 -18.42 -2.37 4.61
N LEU A 377 -18.72 -1.53 3.62
CA LEU A 377 -18.28 -0.14 3.60
C LEU A 377 -18.78 0.62 4.84
N ALA A 378 -20.06 0.47 5.19
CA ALA A 378 -20.67 1.09 6.37
C ALA A 378 -20.07 0.57 7.69
N LEU A 379 -19.76 -0.73 7.77
CA LEU A 379 -19.10 -1.32 8.93
C LEU A 379 -17.65 -0.82 9.06
N GLY A 380 -16.89 -0.79 7.96
CA GLY A 380 -15.54 -0.24 7.95
C GLY A 380 -15.49 1.22 8.43
N CYS A 381 -16.42 2.05 7.94
CA CYS A 381 -16.55 3.44 8.37
C CYS A 381 -16.79 3.55 9.90
N LYS A 382 -17.66 2.71 10.46
CA LYS A 382 -17.88 2.67 11.92
C LYS A 382 -16.61 2.25 12.67
N CYS A 383 -15.89 1.23 12.17
CA CYS A 383 -14.66 0.76 12.80
C CYS A 383 -13.60 1.86 12.82
N TYR A 384 -13.38 2.58 11.72
CA TYR A 384 -12.42 3.70 11.68
C TYR A 384 -12.78 4.78 12.71
N GLY A 385 -14.08 5.12 12.84
CA GLY A 385 -14.54 6.06 13.86
C GLY A 385 -14.27 5.58 15.28
N SER A 386 -14.61 4.33 15.59
CA SER A 386 -14.38 3.75 16.92
C SER A 386 -12.90 3.58 17.26
N ILE A 387 -12.09 3.16 16.31
CA ILE A 387 -10.62 3.07 16.47
C ILE A 387 -10.03 4.46 16.78
N ALA A 388 -10.43 5.48 16.01
CA ALA A 388 -9.97 6.85 16.26
C ALA A 388 -10.47 7.39 17.60
N GLU A 389 -11.72 7.13 17.98
CA GLU A 389 -12.25 7.51 19.29
C GLU A 389 -11.44 6.88 20.44
N LYS A 390 -11.14 5.58 20.35
CA LYS A 390 -10.31 4.88 21.35
C LYS A 390 -8.90 5.46 21.45
N PHE A 391 -8.26 5.69 20.32
CA PHE A 391 -6.89 6.18 20.30
C PHE A 391 -6.75 7.60 20.85
N LEU A 392 -7.75 8.44 20.62
CA LEU A 392 -7.76 9.85 20.98
C LEU A 392 -8.51 10.14 22.30
N ALA A 393 -9.05 9.10 22.97
CA ALA A 393 -9.71 9.26 24.23
C ALA A 393 -8.76 9.89 25.28
N ARG A 394 -9.24 10.90 26.00
CA ARG A 394 -8.50 11.46 27.13
C ARG A 394 -8.27 10.35 28.15
N LYS A 395 -7.02 10.09 28.50
CA LYS A 395 -6.74 9.27 29.69
C LYS A 395 -7.28 10.06 30.88
N GLU A 396 -8.25 9.49 31.62
CA GLU A 396 -8.64 10.05 32.90
C GLU A 396 -7.39 10.21 33.76
N GLU A 397 -7.06 11.44 34.17
CA GLU A 397 -6.07 11.66 35.23
C GLU A 397 -6.59 10.93 36.46
N ILE A 398 -5.95 9.85 36.87
CA ILE A 398 -6.19 9.22 38.14
C ILE A 398 -6.00 10.33 39.20
N PRO A 399 -7.05 10.76 39.92
CA PRO A 399 -6.90 11.80 40.94
C PRO A 399 -5.79 11.38 41.91
N GLY A 400 -4.80 12.25 42.07
CA GLY A 400 -3.53 12.01 42.71
C GLY A 400 -3.57 11.12 43.92
N GLY A 401 -2.74 10.07 43.86
CA GLY A 401 -2.25 9.49 45.10
C GLY A 401 -1.46 10.57 45.85
N GLU A 402 -2.07 11.09 46.90
CA GLU A 402 -1.39 11.97 47.83
C GLU A 402 -0.05 11.38 48.25
N GLY A 403 0.99 12.14 47.99
CA GLY A 403 2.32 11.80 48.43
C GLY A 403 2.37 11.55 49.93
N SER A 404 2.56 10.29 50.32
CA SER A 404 3.04 9.96 51.64
C SER A 404 4.50 10.49 51.74
N LYS A 405 4.63 11.71 52.29
CA LYS A 405 5.86 12.13 52.93
C LYS A 405 5.94 11.39 54.28
N ALA A 406 6.90 10.52 54.40
CA ALA A 406 7.52 10.14 55.66
C ALA A 406 8.99 9.68 55.36
#